data_a66edb67aada03058d0092f7aed83c72
#
_entry.id   a66edb67aada03058d0092f7aed83c72
#
_cell.length_a   1.000
_cell.length_b   1.000
_cell.length_c   1.000
_cell.angle_alpha   90.00
_cell.angle_beta   90.00
_cell.angle_gamma   90.00
#
_symmetry.space_group_name_H-M   'P 1'
#
loop_
_entity.id
_entity.type
_entity.pdbx_description
1 polymer ?
#
loop_
_entity_poly.entity_id
_entity_poly.type
_entity_poly.pdbx_seq_one_letter_code
_entity_poly.pdbx_strand_id
1 'polypeptide(L)'
;LEPTAGEILIDGTDVMALGTKELQEFRNRKIGMVFQNFALLPHRSVLDNVAMPLEIRKVNKNQRMRLAADMLKTVELDAWGNKFAHELSGGMQQRVGLARALAANPEVLLMDEPFSALDPLIRRQLQDEFIKLSAVMKKTTIFITHDLDEAVRIGHRIAIMRDGRVVQIGTAEDIVMNPADDYVADFVAGISRLKIVRAHAIMQPIEKFVSAAGRIPDNAPRVDESASLSELIKLAIDDEAPIVVLDKGKEIGVIMRPDILQTVIDGAETS
;
A
#
# COMPACT_ATOMS: atom_id res chain seq x y z
N LEU A 1 -11.74 -15.24 17.03
CA LEU A 1 -10.66 -15.60 17.94
C LEU A 1 -10.42 -14.46 18.89
N GLU A 2 -10.28 -14.74 20.18
CA GLU A 2 -9.89 -13.78 21.18
C GLU A 2 -8.36 -13.81 21.31
N PRO A 3 -7.66 -12.68 21.37
CA PRO A 3 -6.23 -12.63 21.65
C PRO A 3 -5.93 -13.24 23.02
N THR A 4 -4.83 -13.96 23.14
CA THR A 4 -4.40 -14.55 24.41
C THR A 4 -3.91 -13.50 25.39
N ALA A 5 -3.29 -12.43 24.89
CA ALA A 5 -2.77 -11.30 25.65
C ALA A 5 -2.53 -10.08 24.73
N GLY A 6 -2.29 -8.93 25.32
CA GLY A 6 -2.03 -7.67 24.61
C GLY A 6 -3.28 -6.80 24.51
N GLU A 7 -3.11 -5.65 23.86
CA GLU A 7 -4.16 -4.66 23.62
C GLU A 7 -4.28 -4.33 22.13
N ILE A 8 -5.46 -3.94 21.69
CA ILE A 8 -5.70 -3.46 20.33
C ILE A 8 -6.32 -2.07 20.42
N LEU A 9 -5.51 -1.05 20.15
CA LEU A 9 -5.95 0.33 20.21
C LEU A 9 -6.34 0.82 18.81
N ILE A 10 -7.58 1.27 18.66
CA ILE A 10 -8.07 1.97 17.47
C ILE A 10 -8.63 3.31 17.91
N ASP A 11 -8.02 4.40 17.44
CA ASP A 11 -8.40 5.76 17.80
C ASP A 11 -8.47 5.95 19.33
N GLY A 12 -7.46 5.42 20.04
CA GLY A 12 -7.35 5.47 21.51
C GLY A 12 -8.32 4.56 22.28
N THR A 13 -9.16 3.82 21.60
CA THR A 13 -10.09 2.86 22.22
C THR A 13 -9.48 1.46 22.23
N ASP A 14 -9.35 0.84 23.41
CA ASP A 14 -8.98 -0.57 23.51
C ASP A 14 -10.18 -1.45 23.11
N VAL A 15 -10.06 -2.06 21.94
CA VAL A 15 -11.11 -2.92 21.38
C VAL A 15 -11.34 -4.17 22.21
N MET A 16 -10.32 -4.63 22.97
CA MET A 16 -10.39 -5.82 23.80
C MET A 16 -11.16 -5.59 25.10
N ALA A 17 -11.21 -4.35 25.57
CA ALA A 17 -11.95 -3.96 26.76
C ALA A 17 -13.47 -3.78 26.50
N LEU A 18 -13.90 -3.79 25.24
CA LEU A 18 -15.30 -3.56 24.89
C LEU A 18 -16.16 -4.79 25.15
N GLY A 19 -17.33 -4.60 25.72
CA GLY A 19 -18.36 -5.63 25.84
C GLY A 19 -18.92 -6.03 24.46
N THR A 20 -19.57 -7.21 24.37
CA THR A 20 -20.03 -7.78 23.08
C THR A 20 -20.86 -6.82 22.24
N LYS A 21 -21.78 -6.07 22.85
CA LYS A 21 -22.63 -5.09 22.14
C LYS A 21 -21.82 -3.88 21.67
N GLU A 22 -20.96 -3.35 22.53
CA GLU A 22 -20.11 -2.21 22.22
C GLU A 22 -19.12 -2.57 21.11
N LEU A 23 -18.52 -3.76 21.15
CA LEU A 23 -17.63 -4.26 20.10
C LEU A 23 -18.36 -4.41 18.76
N GLN A 24 -19.61 -4.88 18.76
CA GLN A 24 -20.41 -4.97 17.54
C GLN A 24 -20.70 -3.58 16.97
N GLU A 25 -21.09 -2.62 17.82
CA GLU A 25 -21.30 -1.22 17.37
C GLU A 25 -20.01 -0.58 16.88
N PHE A 26 -18.90 -0.80 17.57
CA PHE A 26 -17.59 -0.32 17.20
C PHE A 26 -17.18 -0.84 15.81
N ARG A 27 -17.26 -2.15 15.60
CA ARG A 27 -16.97 -2.78 14.29
C ARG A 27 -17.84 -2.20 13.19
N ASN A 28 -19.14 -2.05 13.44
CA ASN A 28 -20.06 -1.51 12.45
C ASN A 28 -19.75 -0.04 12.09
N ARG A 29 -19.24 0.75 13.01
CA ARG A 29 -18.98 2.18 12.79
C ARG A 29 -17.58 2.48 12.27
N LYS A 30 -16.57 1.79 12.82
CA LYS A 30 -15.16 2.14 12.62
C LYS A 30 -14.46 1.28 11.58
N ILE A 31 -14.93 0.06 11.33
CA ILE A 31 -14.21 -0.93 10.53
C ILE A 31 -14.99 -1.28 9.26
N GLY A 32 -14.33 -1.20 8.10
CA GLY A 32 -14.75 -1.82 6.86
C GLY A 32 -13.87 -3.04 6.57
N MET A 33 -14.44 -4.06 5.93
CA MET A 33 -13.67 -5.27 5.58
C MET A 33 -13.91 -5.68 4.14
N VAL A 34 -12.80 -5.96 3.44
CA VAL A 34 -12.77 -6.56 2.11
C VAL A 34 -12.20 -7.97 2.25
N PHE A 35 -12.91 -8.96 1.74
CA PHE A 35 -12.60 -10.37 1.89
C PHE A 35 -11.99 -10.94 0.61
N GLN A 36 -11.14 -11.94 0.73
CA GLN A 36 -10.52 -12.67 -0.37
C GLN A 36 -11.54 -13.22 -1.38
N ASN A 37 -12.64 -13.81 -0.90
CA ASN A 37 -13.70 -14.39 -1.73
C ASN A 37 -14.90 -13.45 -1.91
N PHE A 38 -14.67 -12.14 -1.97
CA PHE A 38 -15.64 -11.07 -2.15
C PHE A 38 -16.76 -11.06 -1.09
N ALA A 39 -17.19 -12.21 -0.57
CA ALA A 39 -18.25 -12.40 0.42
C ALA A 39 -19.56 -11.66 0.08
N LEU A 40 -19.92 -11.59 -1.20
CA LEU A 40 -21.16 -10.98 -1.65
C LEU A 40 -22.33 -11.91 -1.36
N LEU A 41 -23.45 -11.32 -0.95
CA LEU A 41 -24.68 -12.05 -0.70
C LEU A 41 -25.36 -12.37 -2.05
N PRO A 42 -25.46 -13.67 -2.43
CA PRO A 42 -25.89 -14.06 -3.79
C PRO A 42 -27.38 -13.78 -4.06
N HIS A 43 -28.18 -13.68 -2.99
CA HIS A 43 -29.61 -13.41 -3.04
C HIS A 43 -29.94 -11.91 -3.00
N ARG A 44 -28.94 -11.03 -2.93
CA ARG A 44 -29.09 -9.58 -2.96
C ARG A 44 -28.51 -9.00 -4.24
N SER A 45 -29.13 -7.93 -4.73
CA SER A 45 -28.58 -7.15 -5.84
C SER A 45 -27.22 -6.53 -5.46
N VAL A 46 -26.47 -6.07 -6.45
CA VAL A 46 -25.22 -5.32 -6.26
C VAL A 46 -25.46 -4.10 -5.37
N LEU A 47 -26.50 -3.33 -5.65
CA LEU A 47 -26.87 -2.15 -4.87
C LEU A 47 -27.24 -2.50 -3.42
N ASP A 48 -27.98 -3.60 -3.21
CA ASP A 48 -28.33 -4.06 -1.86
C ASP A 48 -27.12 -4.61 -1.09
N ASN A 49 -26.17 -5.24 -1.78
CA ASN A 49 -24.89 -5.65 -1.17
C ASN A 49 -24.12 -4.43 -0.65
N VAL A 50 -24.00 -3.37 -1.45
CA VAL A 50 -23.31 -2.14 -1.04
C VAL A 50 -24.07 -1.40 0.06
N ALA A 51 -25.41 -1.42 0.04
CA ALA A 51 -26.25 -0.79 1.05
C ALA A 51 -26.26 -1.53 2.40
N MET A 52 -25.83 -2.80 2.46
CA MET A 52 -25.95 -3.66 3.64
C MET A 52 -25.33 -3.08 4.92
N PRO A 53 -24.11 -2.51 4.94
CA PRO A 53 -23.54 -1.94 6.16
C PRO A 53 -24.37 -0.76 6.69
N LEU A 54 -24.98 0.02 5.82
CA LEU A 54 -25.87 1.13 6.18
C LEU A 54 -27.20 0.62 6.71
N GLU A 55 -27.68 -0.53 6.20
CA GLU A 55 -28.87 -1.21 6.72
C GLU A 55 -28.66 -1.69 8.16
N ILE A 56 -27.51 -2.31 8.44
CA ILE A 56 -27.10 -2.73 9.79
C ILE A 56 -27.06 -1.53 10.75
N ARG A 57 -26.61 -0.38 10.28
CA ARG A 57 -26.64 0.90 11.02
C ARG A 57 -28.02 1.54 11.14
N LYS A 58 -29.07 0.88 10.63
CA LYS A 58 -30.46 1.36 10.62
C LYS A 58 -30.64 2.71 9.89
N VAL A 59 -29.80 3.01 8.90
CA VAL A 59 -29.96 4.18 8.04
C VAL A 59 -31.25 4.03 7.22
N ASN A 60 -32.02 5.14 7.08
CA ASN A 60 -33.27 5.16 6.30
C ASN A 60 -33.05 4.59 4.89
N LYS A 61 -34.04 3.83 4.37
CA LYS A 61 -33.92 3.10 3.09
C LYS A 61 -33.55 4.03 1.92
N ASN A 62 -34.20 5.15 1.78
CA ASN A 62 -33.94 6.08 0.67
C ASN A 62 -32.53 6.65 0.75
N GLN A 63 -32.06 6.99 1.95
CA GLN A 63 -30.73 7.52 2.18
C GLN A 63 -29.66 6.46 1.91
N ARG A 64 -29.79 5.23 2.45
CA ARG A 64 -28.81 4.17 2.24
C ARG A 64 -28.69 3.74 0.78
N MET A 65 -29.82 3.70 0.04
CA MET A 65 -29.79 3.37 -1.39
C MET A 65 -29.10 4.47 -2.21
N ARG A 66 -29.30 5.74 -1.86
CA ARG A 66 -28.55 6.84 -2.49
C ARG A 66 -27.06 6.73 -2.24
N LEU A 67 -26.64 6.57 -0.97
CA LEU A 67 -25.23 6.43 -0.61
C LEU A 67 -24.58 5.22 -1.30
N ALA A 68 -25.31 4.10 -1.37
CA ALA A 68 -24.81 2.91 -2.08
C ALA A 68 -24.67 3.16 -3.58
N ALA A 69 -25.61 3.87 -4.21
CA ALA A 69 -25.52 4.23 -5.62
C ALA A 69 -24.35 5.19 -5.90
N ASP A 70 -24.11 6.16 -5.02
CA ASP A 70 -22.97 7.07 -5.14
C ASP A 70 -21.64 6.30 -4.99
N MET A 71 -21.58 5.30 -4.10
CA MET A 71 -20.40 4.46 -3.95
C MET A 71 -20.18 3.55 -5.17
N LEU A 72 -21.24 3.03 -5.80
CA LEU A 72 -21.12 2.27 -7.06
C LEU A 72 -20.56 3.12 -8.19
N LYS A 73 -20.91 4.41 -8.27
CA LYS A 73 -20.28 5.33 -9.23
C LYS A 73 -18.78 5.51 -8.98
N THR A 74 -18.37 5.59 -7.71
CA THR A 74 -16.96 5.73 -7.33
C THR A 74 -16.11 4.54 -7.81
N VAL A 75 -16.70 3.34 -7.88
CA VAL A 75 -16.03 2.13 -8.37
C VAL A 75 -16.42 1.77 -9.81
N GLU A 76 -17.03 2.68 -10.56
CA GLU A 76 -17.43 2.54 -11.97
C GLU A 76 -18.39 1.37 -12.25
N LEU A 77 -19.34 1.13 -11.34
CA LEU A 77 -20.34 0.08 -11.43
C LEU A 77 -21.79 0.59 -11.30
N ASP A 78 -22.05 1.87 -11.59
CA ASP A 78 -23.39 2.49 -11.50
C ASP A 78 -24.45 1.80 -12.36
N ALA A 79 -24.10 1.33 -13.56
CA ALA A 79 -25.00 0.59 -14.46
C ALA A 79 -25.36 -0.83 -13.95
N TRP A 80 -24.63 -1.35 -12.95
CA TRP A 80 -24.75 -2.74 -12.50
C TRP A 80 -25.55 -2.91 -11.20
N GLY A 81 -26.11 -1.85 -10.66
CA GLY A 81 -26.78 -1.84 -9.36
C GLY A 81 -27.89 -2.89 -9.20
N ASN A 82 -28.65 -3.17 -10.28
CA ASN A 82 -29.75 -4.13 -10.27
C ASN A 82 -29.34 -5.57 -10.58
N LYS A 83 -28.05 -5.82 -10.87
CA LYS A 83 -27.51 -7.14 -11.15
C LYS A 83 -27.20 -7.91 -9.86
N PHE A 84 -26.99 -9.21 -9.99
CA PHE A 84 -26.59 -10.10 -8.90
C PHE A 84 -25.11 -10.50 -9.02
N ALA A 85 -24.53 -10.98 -7.91
CA ALA A 85 -23.10 -11.32 -7.88
C ALA A 85 -22.69 -12.31 -8.99
N HIS A 86 -23.50 -13.30 -9.30
CA HIS A 86 -23.20 -14.32 -10.32
C HIS A 86 -23.21 -13.79 -11.77
N GLU A 87 -23.75 -12.57 -11.99
CA GLU A 87 -23.75 -11.90 -13.31
C GLU A 87 -22.49 -11.04 -13.52
N LEU A 88 -21.59 -10.96 -12.52
CA LEU A 88 -20.41 -10.10 -12.52
C LEU A 88 -19.12 -10.91 -12.71
N SER A 89 -18.13 -10.33 -13.40
CA SER A 89 -16.76 -10.85 -13.40
C SER A 89 -16.13 -10.77 -12.01
N GLY A 90 -15.05 -11.51 -11.76
CA GLY A 90 -14.34 -11.48 -10.47
C GLY A 90 -13.87 -10.07 -10.09
N GLY A 91 -13.31 -9.32 -11.06
CA GLY A 91 -12.89 -7.93 -10.82
C GLY A 91 -14.07 -7.00 -10.48
N MET A 92 -15.23 -7.19 -11.10
CA MET A 92 -16.43 -6.44 -10.74
C MET A 92 -16.95 -6.82 -9.35
N GLN A 93 -16.94 -8.10 -9.00
CA GLN A 93 -17.31 -8.56 -7.64
C GLN A 93 -16.38 -7.95 -6.58
N GLN A 94 -15.09 -7.84 -6.88
CA GLN A 94 -14.12 -7.20 -6.00
C GLN A 94 -14.43 -5.71 -5.81
N ARG A 95 -14.73 -4.98 -6.88
CA ARG A 95 -15.14 -3.58 -6.79
C ARG A 95 -16.43 -3.41 -5.97
N VAL A 96 -17.39 -4.32 -6.08
CA VAL A 96 -18.61 -4.32 -5.23
C VAL A 96 -18.23 -4.57 -3.76
N GLY A 97 -17.31 -5.50 -3.48
CA GLY A 97 -16.81 -5.76 -2.13
C GLY A 97 -16.14 -4.53 -1.50
N LEU A 98 -15.32 -3.82 -2.30
CA LEU A 98 -14.68 -2.56 -1.89
C LEU A 98 -15.73 -1.46 -1.66
N ALA A 99 -16.68 -1.26 -2.59
CA ALA A 99 -17.76 -0.30 -2.45
C ALA A 99 -18.60 -0.57 -1.18
N ARG A 100 -18.91 -1.83 -0.90
CA ARG A 100 -19.61 -2.24 0.32
C ARG A 100 -18.83 -1.88 1.58
N ALA A 101 -17.53 -2.19 1.61
CA ALA A 101 -16.70 -1.88 2.77
C ALA A 101 -16.61 -0.37 3.04
N LEU A 102 -16.64 0.44 1.98
CA LEU A 102 -16.52 1.90 2.05
C LEU A 102 -17.84 2.63 2.24
N ALA A 103 -18.99 2.03 1.87
CA ALA A 103 -20.30 2.67 1.90
C ALA A 103 -20.66 3.25 3.27
N ALA A 104 -20.20 2.61 4.34
CA ALA A 104 -20.41 3.08 5.71
C ALA A 104 -19.37 4.11 6.18
N ASN A 105 -18.47 4.57 5.30
CA ASN A 105 -17.39 5.50 5.62
C ASN A 105 -16.59 5.12 6.88
N PRO A 106 -15.98 3.92 6.92
CA PRO A 106 -15.20 3.47 8.07
C PRO A 106 -13.93 4.30 8.25
N GLU A 107 -13.32 4.27 9.43
CA GLU A 107 -12.03 4.89 9.71
C GLU A 107 -10.88 3.94 9.36
N VAL A 108 -11.09 2.65 9.59
CA VAL A 108 -10.13 1.58 9.31
C VAL A 108 -10.69 0.64 8.27
N LEU A 109 -9.89 0.33 7.25
CA LEU A 109 -10.19 -0.66 6.22
C LEU A 109 -9.28 -1.86 6.40
N LEU A 110 -9.87 -3.04 6.64
CA LEU A 110 -9.16 -4.31 6.67
C LEU A 110 -9.33 -4.99 5.32
N MET A 111 -8.23 -5.41 4.70
CA MET A 111 -8.24 -6.10 3.41
C MET A 111 -7.47 -7.41 3.54
N ASP A 112 -8.16 -8.51 3.34
CA ASP A 112 -7.61 -9.86 3.46
C ASP A 112 -7.47 -10.47 2.07
N GLU A 113 -6.23 -10.49 1.56
CA GLU A 113 -5.86 -10.96 0.21
C GLU A 113 -6.83 -10.50 -0.91
N PRO A 114 -7.15 -9.20 -0.99
CA PRO A 114 -8.29 -8.74 -1.79
C PRO A 114 -8.15 -8.98 -3.29
N PHE A 115 -6.93 -9.21 -3.79
CA PHE A 115 -6.68 -9.35 -5.22
C PHE A 115 -6.17 -10.75 -5.63
N SER A 116 -6.04 -11.70 -4.68
CA SER A 116 -5.48 -13.03 -4.94
C SER A 116 -6.29 -13.87 -5.92
N ALA A 117 -7.61 -13.73 -5.93
CA ALA A 117 -8.52 -14.49 -6.80
C ALA A 117 -8.65 -13.94 -8.24
N LEU A 118 -7.86 -12.91 -8.60
CA LEU A 118 -7.95 -12.22 -9.88
C LEU A 118 -6.80 -12.59 -10.81
N ASP A 119 -7.06 -12.56 -12.12
CA ASP A 119 -6.00 -12.68 -13.14
C ASP A 119 -5.02 -11.49 -13.05
N PRO A 120 -3.76 -11.65 -13.50
CA PRO A 120 -2.70 -10.66 -13.30
C PRO A 120 -3.02 -9.27 -13.88
N LEU A 121 -3.73 -9.20 -15.03
CA LEU A 121 -4.03 -7.93 -15.69
C LEU A 121 -5.06 -7.13 -14.88
N ILE A 122 -6.17 -7.78 -14.52
CA ILE A 122 -7.25 -7.17 -13.73
C ILE A 122 -6.75 -6.83 -12.32
N ARG A 123 -5.94 -7.70 -11.71
CA ARG A 123 -5.28 -7.44 -10.42
C ARG A 123 -4.53 -6.12 -10.45
N ARG A 124 -3.65 -5.93 -11.44
CA ARG A 124 -2.84 -4.73 -11.57
C ARG A 124 -3.68 -3.47 -11.76
N GLN A 125 -4.73 -3.55 -12.57
CA GLN A 125 -5.66 -2.45 -12.78
C GLN A 125 -6.37 -2.05 -11.46
N LEU A 126 -6.89 -3.03 -10.72
CA LEU A 126 -7.58 -2.78 -9.45
C LEU A 126 -6.65 -2.26 -8.35
N GLN A 127 -5.39 -2.67 -8.32
CA GLN A 127 -4.37 -2.10 -7.44
C GLN A 127 -4.16 -0.61 -7.74
N ASP A 128 -4.04 -0.23 -9.02
CA ASP A 128 -3.89 1.18 -9.43
C ASP A 128 -5.11 2.03 -9.04
N GLU A 129 -6.30 1.48 -9.24
CA GLU A 129 -7.55 2.13 -8.84
C GLU A 129 -7.62 2.29 -7.30
N PHE A 130 -7.24 1.25 -6.56
CA PHE A 130 -7.21 1.31 -5.10
C PHE A 130 -6.21 2.35 -4.57
N ILE A 131 -5.00 2.44 -5.15
CA ILE A 131 -4.00 3.45 -4.79
C ILE A 131 -4.57 4.87 -4.99
N LYS A 132 -5.20 5.14 -6.15
CA LYS A 132 -5.84 6.44 -6.42
C LYS A 132 -6.95 6.74 -5.42
N LEU A 133 -7.80 5.75 -5.14
CA LEU A 133 -8.92 5.88 -4.22
C LEU A 133 -8.43 6.12 -2.78
N SER A 134 -7.41 5.39 -2.32
CA SER A 134 -6.84 5.52 -0.96
C SER A 134 -6.22 6.89 -0.72
N ALA A 135 -5.56 7.47 -1.73
CA ALA A 135 -4.99 8.81 -1.67
C ALA A 135 -6.04 9.90 -1.42
N VAL A 136 -7.24 9.73 -2.00
CA VAL A 136 -8.37 10.66 -1.81
C VAL A 136 -9.06 10.43 -0.47
N MET A 137 -9.28 9.17 -0.09
CA MET A 137 -10.06 8.83 1.10
C MET A 137 -9.30 9.03 2.42
N LYS A 138 -7.97 8.97 2.40
CA LYS A 138 -7.09 9.12 3.60
C LYS A 138 -7.50 8.22 4.76
N LYS A 139 -7.81 6.93 4.47
CA LYS A 139 -8.18 5.94 5.47
C LYS A 139 -6.97 5.15 5.95
N THR A 140 -6.96 4.76 7.22
CA THR A 140 -6.00 3.76 7.68
C THR A 140 -6.38 2.41 7.09
N THR A 141 -5.48 1.80 6.32
CA THR A 141 -5.72 0.49 5.71
C THR A 141 -4.72 -0.52 6.25
N ILE A 142 -5.22 -1.65 6.73
CA ILE A 142 -4.41 -2.85 7.01
C ILE A 142 -4.66 -3.82 5.86
N PHE A 143 -3.61 -4.08 5.09
CA PHE A 143 -3.65 -4.88 3.88
C PHE A 143 -2.84 -6.15 4.10
N ILE A 144 -3.48 -7.31 4.02
CA ILE A 144 -2.84 -8.62 4.15
C ILE A 144 -2.67 -9.20 2.76
N THR A 145 -1.44 -9.61 2.44
CA THR A 145 -1.10 -10.30 1.19
C THR A 145 0.07 -11.25 1.41
N HIS A 146 0.17 -12.29 0.60
CA HIS A 146 1.35 -13.13 0.48
C HIS A 146 2.25 -12.71 -0.71
N ASP A 147 1.84 -11.70 -1.48
CA ASP A 147 2.55 -11.18 -2.64
C ASP A 147 3.33 -9.93 -2.23
N LEU A 148 4.66 -10.02 -2.24
CA LEU A 148 5.55 -8.92 -1.84
C LEU A 148 5.51 -7.75 -2.83
N ASP A 149 5.39 -8.01 -4.14
CA ASP A 149 5.25 -6.95 -5.14
C ASP A 149 4.00 -6.10 -4.86
N GLU A 150 2.92 -6.75 -4.43
CA GLU A 150 1.68 -6.09 -4.04
C GLU A 150 1.89 -5.25 -2.76
N ALA A 151 2.54 -5.81 -1.73
CA ALA A 151 2.85 -5.08 -0.51
C ALA A 151 3.72 -3.84 -0.77
N VAL A 152 4.75 -3.98 -1.59
CA VAL A 152 5.66 -2.89 -2.00
C VAL A 152 4.92 -1.80 -2.80
N ARG A 153 3.98 -2.20 -3.66
CA ARG A 153 3.24 -1.28 -4.52
C ARG A 153 2.21 -0.45 -3.76
N ILE A 154 1.54 -1.05 -2.78
CA ILE A 154 0.38 -0.47 -2.10
C ILE A 154 0.76 0.10 -0.73
N GLY A 155 1.66 -0.56 -0.01
CA GLY A 155 1.96 -0.27 1.38
C GLY A 155 2.88 0.94 1.58
N HIS A 156 2.52 1.85 2.47
CA HIS A 156 3.44 2.87 2.96
C HIS A 156 4.43 2.28 3.97
N ARG A 157 3.99 1.29 4.72
CA ARG A 157 4.81 0.47 5.63
C ARG A 157 4.43 -0.98 5.45
N ILE A 158 5.42 -1.85 5.52
CA ILE A 158 5.30 -3.29 5.35
C ILE A 158 5.73 -3.96 6.65
N ALA A 159 4.95 -4.93 7.12
CA ALA A 159 5.31 -5.81 8.23
C ALA A 159 5.51 -7.22 7.67
N ILE A 160 6.73 -7.74 7.73
CA ILE A 160 7.04 -9.13 7.35
C ILE A 160 6.82 -10.01 8.58
N MET A 161 6.02 -11.05 8.40
CA MET A 161 5.67 -11.99 9.45
C MET A 161 6.19 -13.41 9.12
N ARG A 162 6.67 -14.09 10.15
CA ARG A 162 7.07 -15.50 10.07
C ARG A 162 6.65 -16.21 11.36
N ASP A 163 6.01 -17.37 11.25
CA ASP A 163 5.58 -18.19 12.37
C ASP A 163 4.77 -17.42 13.44
N GLY A 164 3.86 -16.53 12.99
CA GLY A 164 3.02 -15.71 13.86
C GLY A 164 3.73 -14.54 14.55
N ARG A 165 4.99 -14.24 14.19
CA ARG A 165 5.78 -13.14 14.74
C ARG A 165 6.10 -12.11 13.66
N VAL A 166 6.12 -10.85 14.04
CA VAL A 166 6.65 -9.80 13.19
C VAL A 166 8.18 -9.85 13.23
N VAL A 167 8.81 -10.07 12.06
CA VAL A 167 10.27 -10.13 11.89
C VAL A 167 10.82 -8.74 11.64
N GLN A 168 10.19 -7.98 10.73
CA GLN A 168 10.62 -6.63 10.40
C GLN A 168 9.43 -5.76 10.03
N ILE A 169 9.51 -4.46 10.37
CA ILE A 169 8.57 -3.43 9.93
C ILE A 169 9.37 -2.25 9.38
N GLY A 170 9.03 -1.81 8.16
CA GLY A 170 9.70 -0.67 7.53
C GLY A 170 8.96 -0.20 6.28
N THR A 171 9.53 0.78 5.59
CA THR A 171 9.16 1.09 4.21
C THR A 171 9.64 -0.02 3.28
N ALA A 172 9.16 -0.06 2.04
CA ALA A 172 9.68 -0.99 1.03
C ALA A 172 11.21 -0.85 0.88
N GLU A 173 11.70 0.39 0.91
CA GLU A 173 13.12 0.71 0.79
C GLU A 173 13.92 0.20 1.99
N ASP A 174 13.44 0.44 3.22
CA ASP A 174 14.11 -0.05 4.44
C ASP A 174 14.27 -1.58 4.41
N ILE A 175 13.24 -2.29 4.00
CA ILE A 175 13.22 -3.76 3.99
C ILE A 175 14.15 -4.32 2.90
N VAL A 176 14.19 -3.68 1.73
CA VAL A 176 15.02 -4.14 0.60
C VAL A 176 16.50 -3.78 0.80
N MET A 177 16.80 -2.64 1.43
CA MET A 177 18.17 -2.17 1.64
C MET A 177 18.80 -2.74 2.90
N ASN A 178 18.00 -2.98 3.95
CA ASN A 178 18.46 -3.38 5.27
C ASN A 178 17.61 -4.56 5.80
N PRO A 179 17.66 -5.74 5.18
CA PRO A 179 16.92 -6.91 5.66
C PRO A 179 17.39 -7.30 7.06
N ALA A 180 16.46 -7.62 7.97
CA ALA A 180 16.73 -7.90 9.37
C ALA A 180 17.44 -9.25 9.59
N ASP A 181 17.19 -10.22 8.71
CA ASP A 181 17.80 -11.55 8.73
C ASP A 181 17.81 -12.18 7.33
N ASP A 182 18.40 -13.36 7.20
CA ASP A 182 18.50 -14.11 5.94
C ASP A 182 17.11 -14.43 5.35
N TYR A 183 16.10 -14.68 6.20
CA TYR A 183 14.73 -14.92 5.74
C TYR A 183 14.15 -13.71 5.03
N VAL A 184 14.35 -12.52 5.58
CA VAL A 184 13.87 -11.27 4.93
C VAL A 184 14.67 -11.01 3.67
N ALA A 185 16.00 -11.26 3.68
CA ALA A 185 16.85 -11.11 2.50
C ALA A 185 16.39 -12.01 1.34
N ASP A 186 16.14 -13.29 1.62
CA ASP A 186 15.59 -14.24 0.64
C ASP A 186 14.20 -13.83 0.15
N PHE A 187 13.37 -13.32 1.06
CA PHE A 187 11.99 -12.91 0.73
C PHE A 187 11.95 -11.71 -0.23
N VAL A 188 12.91 -10.78 -0.13
CA VAL A 188 12.99 -9.59 -0.98
C VAL A 188 13.89 -9.76 -2.19
N ALA A 189 14.59 -10.88 -2.35
CA ALA A 189 15.58 -11.12 -3.41
C ALA A 189 15.01 -10.90 -4.84
N GLY A 190 13.74 -11.24 -5.07
CA GLY A 190 13.07 -11.03 -6.36
C GLY A 190 12.64 -9.59 -6.66
N ILE A 191 12.78 -8.67 -5.71
CA ILE A 191 12.29 -7.30 -5.86
C ILE A 191 13.31 -6.41 -6.58
N SER A 192 12.87 -5.77 -7.67
CA SER A 192 13.71 -4.84 -8.42
C SER A 192 14.03 -3.57 -7.63
N ARG A 193 15.28 -3.43 -7.18
CA ARG A 193 15.80 -2.23 -6.50
C ARG A 193 15.66 -0.96 -7.34
N LEU A 194 15.65 -1.08 -8.67
CA LEU A 194 15.59 0.05 -9.62
C LEU A 194 14.40 0.98 -9.40
N LYS A 195 13.28 0.45 -8.90
CA LYS A 195 12.03 1.20 -8.71
C LYS A 195 11.80 1.64 -7.28
N ILE A 196 12.45 0.98 -6.32
CA ILE A 196 12.20 1.15 -4.89
C ILE A 196 13.23 2.10 -4.30
N VAL A 197 14.52 1.86 -4.58
CA VAL A 197 15.61 2.64 -4.01
C VAL A 197 15.60 4.07 -4.55
N ARG A 198 15.72 5.01 -3.63
CA ARG A 198 15.72 6.45 -3.91
C ARG A 198 17.10 7.07 -3.67
N ALA A 199 17.29 8.28 -4.18
CA ALA A 199 18.55 9.01 -4.07
C ALA A 199 19.00 9.16 -2.61
N HIS A 200 18.07 9.46 -1.68
CA HIS A 200 18.41 9.65 -0.27
C HIS A 200 18.98 8.40 0.42
N ALA A 201 18.64 7.20 -0.04
CA ALA A 201 19.11 5.95 0.57
C ALA A 201 20.56 5.60 0.21
N ILE A 202 21.07 6.11 -0.92
CA ILE A 202 22.42 5.79 -1.41
C ILE A 202 23.37 6.99 -1.44
N MET A 203 22.88 8.19 -1.12
CA MET A 203 23.70 9.39 -1.06
C MET A 203 24.66 9.36 0.13
N GLN A 204 25.83 9.94 -0.04
CA GLN A 204 26.68 10.33 1.07
C GLN A 204 26.45 11.80 1.45
N PRO A 205 26.56 12.16 2.75
CA PRO A 205 26.41 13.55 3.19
C PRO A 205 27.35 14.50 2.44
N ILE A 206 26.87 15.69 2.08
CA ILE A 206 27.63 16.65 1.29
C ILE A 206 28.94 17.08 1.97
N GLU A 207 28.91 17.22 3.30
CA GLU A 207 30.11 17.60 4.07
C GLU A 207 31.21 16.54 3.95
N LYS A 208 30.85 15.25 3.91
CA LYS A 208 31.79 14.14 3.74
C LYS A 208 32.43 14.16 2.37
N PHE A 209 31.62 14.43 1.33
CA PHE A 209 32.13 14.52 -0.04
C PHE A 209 33.08 15.71 -0.22
N VAL A 210 32.70 16.91 0.22
CA VAL A 210 33.52 18.13 0.09
C VAL A 210 34.85 17.99 0.85
N SER A 211 34.85 17.32 2.01
CA SER A 211 36.07 17.06 2.78
C SER A 211 37.03 16.09 2.08
N ALA A 212 36.50 15.13 1.29
CA ALA A 212 37.28 14.10 0.64
C ALA A 212 37.72 14.48 -0.79
N ALA A 213 36.81 15.06 -1.58
CA ALA A 213 36.95 15.30 -3.02
C ALA A 213 37.06 16.79 -3.39
N GLY A 214 36.86 17.72 -2.46
CA GLY A 214 36.93 19.15 -2.69
C GLY A 214 35.60 19.74 -3.16
N ARG A 215 35.62 20.55 -4.23
CA ARG A 215 34.45 21.27 -4.73
C ARG A 215 33.58 20.42 -5.65
N ILE A 216 32.26 20.53 -5.50
CA ILE A 216 31.30 19.97 -6.45
C ILE A 216 31.36 20.79 -7.75
N PRO A 217 31.39 20.15 -8.93
CA PRO A 217 31.34 20.87 -10.21
C PRO A 217 30.04 21.69 -10.38
N ASP A 218 30.15 22.88 -10.91
CA ASP A 218 28.98 23.76 -11.06
C ASP A 218 27.92 23.19 -12.05
N ASN A 219 28.37 22.37 -13.01
CA ASN A 219 27.56 21.66 -13.99
C ASN A 219 27.05 20.28 -13.50
N ALA A 220 27.36 19.87 -12.27
CA ALA A 220 26.91 18.58 -11.75
C ALA A 220 25.38 18.45 -11.84
N PRO A 221 24.86 17.29 -12.30
CA PRO A 221 23.43 17.04 -12.34
C PRO A 221 22.83 17.10 -10.94
N ARG A 222 21.62 17.64 -10.84
CA ARG A 222 20.89 17.79 -9.59
C ARG A 222 19.59 17.03 -9.64
N VAL A 223 19.29 16.28 -8.60
CA VAL A 223 18.06 15.47 -8.47
C VAL A 223 17.39 15.72 -7.12
N ASP A 224 16.09 15.50 -7.04
CA ASP A 224 15.37 15.46 -5.79
C ASP A 224 15.72 14.20 -4.99
N GLU A 225 15.66 14.26 -3.65
CA GLU A 225 15.94 13.13 -2.76
C GLU A 225 15.08 11.89 -3.06
N SER A 226 13.92 12.09 -3.66
CA SER A 226 12.97 11.04 -4.07
C SER A 226 13.27 10.44 -5.45
N ALA A 227 14.30 10.91 -6.17
CA ALA A 227 14.66 10.39 -7.49
C ALA A 227 14.97 8.89 -7.42
N SER A 228 14.47 8.11 -8.38
CA SER A 228 14.63 6.65 -8.41
C SER A 228 16.04 6.23 -8.85
N LEU A 229 16.48 5.04 -8.41
CA LEU A 229 17.74 4.46 -8.88
C LEU A 229 17.79 4.35 -10.41
N SER A 230 16.65 4.12 -11.07
CA SER A 230 16.55 4.11 -12.53
C SER A 230 16.86 5.48 -13.19
N GLU A 231 16.47 6.58 -12.54
CA GLU A 231 16.81 7.95 -12.99
C GLU A 231 18.28 8.25 -12.75
N LEU A 232 18.81 7.85 -11.60
CA LEU A 232 20.23 8.02 -11.28
C LEU A 232 21.14 7.27 -12.26
N ILE A 233 20.77 6.04 -12.64
CA ILE A 233 21.49 5.27 -13.65
C ILE A 233 21.53 6.01 -14.99
N LYS A 234 20.41 6.57 -15.46
CA LYS A 234 20.37 7.32 -16.73
C LYS A 234 21.34 8.50 -16.71
N LEU A 235 21.36 9.27 -15.62
CA LEU A 235 22.28 10.39 -15.46
C LEU A 235 23.75 9.92 -15.42
N ALA A 236 24.03 8.83 -14.72
CA ALA A 236 25.39 8.28 -14.60
C ALA A 236 25.92 7.61 -15.89
N ILE A 237 25.05 7.28 -16.86
CA ILE A 237 25.46 6.79 -18.18
C ILE A 237 26.04 7.94 -19.01
N ASP A 238 25.41 9.10 -18.98
CA ASP A 238 25.72 10.24 -19.84
C ASP A 238 26.88 11.09 -19.27
N ASP A 239 27.09 11.08 -17.95
CA ASP A 239 28.11 11.89 -17.27
C ASP A 239 28.73 11.10 -16.09
N GLU A 240 30.06 11.25 -15.91
CA GLU A 240 30.80 10.70 -14.75
C GLU A 240 30.79 11.66 -13.55
N ALA A 241 30.22 12.86 -13.71
CA ALA A 241 30.14 13.84 -12.64
C ALA A 241 29.30 13.31 -11.45
N PRO A 242 29.63 13.77 -10.22
CA PRO A 242 28.83 13.45 -9.06
C PRO A 242 27.40 13.99 -9.22
N ILE A 243 26.39 13.24 -8.81
CA ILE A 243 24.99 13.66 -8.81
C ILE A 243 24.66 14.31 -7.46
N VAL A 244 24.25 15.55 -7.45
CA VAL A 244 23.88 16.31 -6.24
C VAL A 244 22.42 16.01 -5.88
N VAL A 245 22.17 15.67 -4.64
CA VAL A 245 20.83 15.40 -4.12
C VAL A 245 20.29 16.61 -3.38
N LEU A 246 19.06 16.97 -3.68
CA LEU A 246 18.37 18.14 -3.13
C LEU A 246 17.18 17.69 -2.24
N ASP A 247 17.01 18.34 -1.08
CA ASP A 247 15.76 18.40 -0.32
C ASP A 247 15.25 19.83 -0.36
N LYS A 248 14.06 20.05 -0.95
CA LYS A 248 13.41 21.37 -1.08
C LYS A 248 14.36 22.47 -1.62
N GLY A 249 15.21 22.09 -2.57
CA GLY A 249 16.17 23.00 -3.21
C GLY A 249 17.48 23.23 -2.45
N LYS A 250 17.66 22.58 -1.30
CA LYS A 250 18.91 22.60 -0.54
C LYS A 250 19.74 21.36 -0.87
N GLU A 251 21.02 21.53 -1.16
CA GLU A 251 21.95 20.42 -1.39
C GLU A 251 22.20 19.66 -0.07
N ILE A 252 21.84 18.37 -0.02
CA ILE A 252 21.93 17.54 1.18
C ILE A 252 22.94 16.39 1.05
N GLY A 253 23.21 15.95 -0.17
CA GLY A 253 24.10 14.81 -0.39
C GLY A 253 24.61 14.74 -1.82
N VAL A 254 25.49 13.78 -2.04
CA VAL A 254 26.12 13.49 -3.32
C VAL A 254 26.13 11.98 -3.55
N ILE A 255 25.86 11.55 -4.79
CA ILE A 255 25.90 10.17 -5.23
C ILE A 255 26.99 10.04 -6.28
N MET A 256 27.90 9.10 -6.11
CA MET A 256 28.93 8.78 -7.08
C MET A 256 28.48 7.58 -7.95
N ARG A 257 28.98 7.51 -9.18
CA ARG A 257 28.75 6.37 -10.08
C ARG A 257 29.04 4.99 -9.44
N PRO A 258 30.13 4.81 -8.68
CA PRO A 258 30.36 3.56 -7.96
C PRO A 258 29.26 3.18 -6.95
N ASP A 259 28.67 4.16 -6.24
CA ASP A 259 27.58 3.92 -5.28
C ASP A 259 26.34 3.35 -5.99
N ILE A 260 26.01 3.90 -7.16
CA ILE A 260 24.92 3.42 -8.02
C ILE A 260 25.18 1.98 -8.49
N LEU A 261 26.41 1.71 -9.01
CA LEU A 261 26.78 0.40 -9.52
C LEU A 261 26.77 -0.65 -8.40
N GLN A 262 27.30 -0.33 -7.22
CA GLN A 262 27.28 -1.22 -6.07
C GLN A 262 25.85 -1.58 -5.67
N THR A 263 24.94 -0.59 -5.61
CA THR A 263 23.53 -0.82 -5.28
C THR A 263 22.82 -1.76 -6.29
N VAL A 264 23.22 -1.67 -7.56
CA VAL A 264 22.69 -2.55 -8.63
C VAL A 264 23.26 -3.98 -8.47
N ILE A 265 24.56 -4.12 -8.22
CA ILE A 265 25.25 -5.41 -8.05
C ILE A 265 24.69 -6.14 -6.83
N ASP A 266 24.59 -5.47 -5.69
CA ASP A 266 24.03 -6.04 -4.46
C ASP A 266 22.57 -6.53 -4.66
N GLY A 267 21.83 -5.91 -5.59
CA GLY A 267 20.50 -6.35 -5.98
C GLY A 267 20.49 -7.55 -6.93
N ALA A 268 21.56 -7.76 -7.70
CA ALA A 268 21.66 -8.87 -8.64
C ALA A 268 22.22 -10.15 -7.99
N GLU A 269 23.05 -10.03 -6.96
CA GLU A 269 23.63 -11.18 -6.25
C GLU A 269 22.65 -11.87 -5.30
N THR A 270 21.55 -11.19 -4.94
CA THR A 270 20.46 -11.72 -4.11
C THR A 270 19.28 -12.31 -4.92
N SER A 271 19.43 -12.44 -6.25
CA SER A 271 18.34 -12.88 -7.17
C SER A 271 18.54 -14.35 -7.61
#